data_bef3b00afbe0d5b147ddffde4f779662
#
_entry.id   bef3b00afbe0d5b147ddffde4f779662
#
_cell.length_a   1.000
_cell.length_b   1.000
_cell.length_c   1.000
_cell.angle_alpha   90.00
_cell.angle_beta   90.00
_cell.angle_gamma   90.00
#
_symmetry.space_group_name_H-M   'P 1'
#
loop_
_entity.id
_entity.type
_entity.pdbx_description
1 polymer ?
#
loop_
_entity_poly.entity_id
_entity_poly.type
_entity_poly.pdbx_seq_one_letter_code
_entity_poly.pdbx_strand_id
1 'polypeptide(L)'
;MLCRGCEEKLNKWETYVAQVLFGGTEIGIEKMKDSMIIRDVDYTKFKLFQLSLIWRAGASILQQFSNVKLGPHEERLRSMIEKGDPGKPFDYGCLIILTPSHFKLISQMMMLAQETRFDGHRCYMFLMAGFTWVFFVSSHTRHLPYNEKLFLSSSGVLPVLIENSASKSFFDKTFSGWKESGNLDQAFKKI
;
A
#
# COMPACT_ATOMS: atom_id res chain seq x y z
N MET A 1 3.21 20.46 5.29
CA MET A 1 2.00 20.42 6.13
C MET A 1 0.81 20.57 5.21
N LEU A 2 -0.19 19.71 5.34
CA LEU A 2 -1.42 19.79 4.54
C LEU A 2 -2.33 20.88 5.12
N CYS A 3 -3.19 21.49 4.29
CA CYS A 3 -4.22 22.39 4.78
C CYS A 3 -5.36 21.60 5.42
N ARG A 4 -6.14 22.23 6.31
CA ARG A 4 -7.26 21.57 7.02
C ARG A 4 -8.24 20.86 6.08
N GLY A 5 -8.61 21.49 4.96
CA GLY A 5 -9.54 20.89 4.00
C GLY A 5 -8.96 19.64 3.32
N CYS A 6 -7.65 19.62 3.04
CA CYS A 6 -6.98 18.43 2.51
C CYS A 6 -6.96 17.31 3.57
N GLU A 7 -6.67 17.62 4.82
CA GLU A 7 -6.67 16.65 5.91
C GLU A 7 -8.05 16.05 6.14
N GLU A 8 -9.12 16.85 6.15
CA GLU A 8 -10.49 16.37 6.27
C GLU A 8 -10.90 15.45 5.13
N LYS A 9 -10.43 15.74 3.90
CA LYS A 9 -10.69 14.89 2.73
C LYS A 9 -9.98 13.55 2.85
N LEU A 10 -8.70 13.54 3.22
CA LEU A 10 -7.92 12.33 3.41
C LEU A 10 -8.47 11.47 4.55
N ASN A 11 -8.85 12.08 5.66
CA ASN A 11 -9.40 11.39 6.83
C ASN A 11 -10.66 10.58 6.51
N LYS A 12 -11.52 11.05 5.60
CA LYS A 12 -12.69 10.28 5.14
C LYS A 12 -12.29 8.96 4.48
N TRP A 13 -11.23 8.96 3.68
CA TRP A 13 -10.74 7.76 3.01
C TRP A 13 -10.01 6.85 3.98
N GLU A 14 -9.22 7.40 4.89
CA GLU A 14 -8.51 6.65 5.95
C GLU A 14 -9.50 5.93 6.87
N THR A 15 -10.53 6.64 7.33
CA THR A 15 -11.59 6.07 8.16
C THR A 15 -12.31 4.93 7.43
N TYR A 16 -12.65 5.13 6.16
CA TYR A 16 -13.30 4.09 5.35
C TYR A 16 -12.43 2.84 5.22
N VAL A 17 -11.14 3.00 4.89
CA VAL A 17 -10.22 1.86 4.74
C VAL A 17 -9.99 1.15 6.07
N ALA A 18 -9.89 1.88 7.18
CA ALA A 18 -9.82 1.27 8.50
C ALA A 18 -11.07 0.42 8.80
N GLN A 19 -12.27 0.90 8.47
CA GLN A 19 -13.51 0.14 8.63
C GLN A 19 -13.53 -1.12 7.76
N VAL A 20 -13.04 -1.06 6.52
CA VAL A 20 -12.95 -2.23 5.64
C VAL A 20 -11.96 -3.28 6.17
N LEU A 21 -10.80 -2.87 6.65
CA LEU A 21 -9.73 -3.80 7.05
C LEU A 21 -9.88 -4.35 8.48
N PHE A 22 -10.50 -3.59 9.39
CA PHE A 22 -10.60 -3.92 10.81
C PHE A 22 -12.03 -4.11 11.32
N GLY A 23 -13.00 -4.04 10.44
CA GLY A 23 -14.42 -4.09 10.77
C GLY A 23 -15.00 -2.71 11.03
N GLY A 24 -16.32 -2.57 10.82
CA GLY A 24 -17.06 -1.31 10.94
C GLY A 24 -17.84 -0.95 9.69
N THR A 25 -17.72 -1.75 8.63
CA THR A 25 -18.60 -1.68 7.46
C THR A 25 -19.00 -3.09 7.01
N GLU A 26 -20.17 -3.22 6.41
CA GLU A 26 -20.63 -4.48 5.83
C GLU A 26 -19.86 -4.73 4.54
N ILE A 27 -19.11 -5.83 4.51
CA ILE A 27 -18.32 -6.30 3.36
C ILE A 27 -18.40 -7.82 3.27
N GLY A 28 -18.40 -8.34 2.06
CA GLY A 28 -18.25 -9.78 1.82
C GLY A 28 -16.78 -10.20 1.94
N ILE A 29 -16.49 -11.25 2.72
CA ILE A 29 -15.15 -11.82 2.84
C ILE A 29 -15.19 -13.30 2.46
N GLU A 30 -14.45 -13.66 1.41
CA GLU A 30 -14.25 -15.02 0.97
C GLU A 30 -12.79 -15.43 1.23
N LYS A 31 -12.57 -16.40 2.11
CA LYS A 31 -11.24 -16.88 2.47
C LYS A 31 -10.87 -18.09 1.63
N MET A 32 -9.67 -18.06 1.07
CA MET A 32 -9.02 -19.16 0.38
C MET A 32 -7.75 -19.56 1.14
N LYS A 33 -7.04 -20.59 0.66
CA LYS A 33 -5.83 -21.09 1.31
C LYS A 33 -4.72 -20.03 1.43
N ASP A 34 -4.44 -19.31 0.35
CA ASP A 34 -3.32 -18.38 0.22
C ASP A 34 -3.77 -16.95 -0.12
N SER A 35 -5.06 -16.67 0.00
CA SER A 35 -5.63 -15.36 -0.29
C SER A 35 -6.98 -15.17 0.38
N MET A 36 -7.42 -13.93 0.41
CA MET A 36 -8.77 -13.56 0.80
C MET A 36 -9.30 -12.55 -0.23
N ILE A 37 -10.56 -12.66 -0.57
CA ILE A 37 -11.25 -11.71 -1.43
C ILE A 37 -12.22 -10.91 -0.58
N ILE A 38 -12.05 -9.61 -0.58
CA ILE A 38 -12.98 -8.66 0.04
C ILE A 38 -13.85 -8.09 -1.07
N ARG A 39 -15.17 -8.13 -0.88
CA ARG A 39 -16.16 -7.65 -1.86
C ARG A 39 -16.88 -6.41 -1.33
N ASP A 40 -17.58 -5.74 -2.22
CA ASP A 40 -18.40 -4.57 -1.91
C ASP A 40 -17.58 -3.37 -1.38
N VAL A 41 -16.32 -3.30 -1.78
CA VAL A 41 -15.44 -2.18 -1.45
C VAL A 41 -15.77 -0.97 -2.33
N ASP A 42 -15.96 0.20 -1.73
CA ASP A 42 -16.03 1.47 -2.45
C ASP A 42 -14.68 1.73 -3.14
N TYR A 43 -14.64 1.46 -4.44
CA TYR A 43 -13.44 1.58 -5.26
C TYR A 43 -12.82 2.97 -5.14
N THR A 44 -13.62 4.00 -5.23
CA THR A 44 -13.13 5.39 -5.24
C THR A 44 -12.45 5.74 -3.92
N LYS A 45 -13.11 5.47 -2.79
CA LYS A 45 -12.54 5.80 -1.48
C LYS A 45 -11.28 5.00 -1.19
N PHE A 46 -11.32 3.69 -1.45
CA PHE A 46 -10.19 2.82 -1.16
C PHE A 46 -8.99 3.14 -2.06
N LYS A 47 -9.23 3.34 -3.35
CA LYS A 47 -8.18 3.68 -4.32
C LYS A 47 -7.57 5.05 -4.04
N LEU A 48 -8.37 6.06 -3.72
CA LEU A 48 -7.86 7.39 -3.35
C LEU A 48 -7.03 7.36 -2.07
N PHE A 49 -7.40 6.52 -1.10
CA PHE A 49 -6.55 6.27 0.05
C PHE A 49 -5.19 5.71 -0.39
N GLN A 50 -5.16 4.67 -1.24
CA GLN A 50 -3.92 4.10 -1.75
C GLN A 50 -3.05 5.16 -2.43
N LEU A 51 -3.64 5.95 -3.34
CA LEU A 51 -2.92 7.03 -4.04
C LEU A 51 -2.38 8.08 -3.06
N SER A 52 -3.15 8.44 -2.03
CA SER A 52 -2.74 9.42 -1.03
C SER A 52 -1.58 8.92 -0.17
N LEU A 53 -1.52 7.62 0.11
CA LEU A 53 -0.46 7.01 0.93
C LEU A 53 0.89 7.12 0.21
N ILE A 54 0.96 6.68 -1.04
CA ILE A 54 2.21 6.75 -1.81
C ILE A 54 2.62 8.20 -2.14
N TRP A 55 1.65 9.07 -2.45
CA TRP A 55 1.92 10.49 -2.70
C TRP A 55 2.49 11.19 -1.48
N ARG A 56 1.88 11.02 -0.30
CA ARG A 56 2.37 11.62 0.95
C ARG A 56 3.78 11.16 1.30
N ALA A 57 4.10 9.91 1.03
CA ALA A 57 5.45 9.40 1.23
C ALA A 57 6.45 10.08 0.29
N GLY A 58 6.11 10.26 -0.99
CA GLY A 58 6.98 10.94 -1.96
C GLY A 58 7.16 12.42 -1.72
N ALA A 59 6.09 13.11 -1.31
CA ALA A 59 6.10 14.54 -1.00
C ALA A 59 6.68 14.86 0.40
N SER A 60 6.98 13.85 1.21
CA SER A 60 7.48 14.02 2.58
C SER A 60 8.95 14.42 2.59
N ILE A 61 9.29 15.40 3.42
CA ILE A 61 10.68 15.80 3.72
C ILE A 61 11.31 14.98 4.86
N LEU A 62 10.53 14.09 5.48
CA LEU A 62 11.02 13.27 6.59
C LEU A 62 12.06 12.26 6.10
N GLN A 63 13.13 12.12 6.85
CA GLN A 63 14.25 11.23 6.50
C GLN A 63 13.81 9.78 6.21
N GLN A 64 12.82 9.33 6.92
CA GLN A 64 12.24 7.99 6.78
C GLN A 64 11.58 7.72 5.40
N PHE A 65 11.21 8.76 4.67
CA PHE A 65 10.66 8.66 3.31
C PHE A 65 11.63 9.11 2.23
N SER A 66 12.88 9.40 2.57
CA SER A 66 13.91 9.91 1.65
C SER A 66 14.16 9.01 0.44
N ASN A 67 13.86 7.72 0.57
CA ASN A 67 14.00 6.72 -0.51
C ASN A 67 12.81 6.72 -1.50
N VAL A 68 11.72 7.42 -1.20
CA VAL A 68 10.56 7.49 -2.11
C VAL A 68 10.77 8.63 -3.09
N LYS A 69 11.14 8.29 -4.31
CA LYS A 69 11.42 9.25 -5.40
C LYS A 69 10.39 9.06 -6.52
N LEU A 70 9.29 9.77 -6.44
CA LEU A 70 8.20 9.64 -7.41
C LEU A 70 8.47 10.35 -8.73
N GLY A 71 9.33 11.38 -8.74
CA GLY A 71 9.61 12.17 -9.94
C GLY A 71 8.32 12.74 -10.56
N PRO A 72 8.10 12.58 -11.88
CA PRO A 72 6.90 13.12 -12.55
C PRO A 72 5.58 12.52 -12.04
N HIS A 73 5.63 11.38 -11.36
CA HIS A 73 4.43 10.73 -10.80
C HIS A 73 3.86 11.48 -9.59
N GLU A 74 4.68 12.26 -8.88
CA GLU A 74 4.25 13.00 -7.70
C GLU A 74 3.15 14.00 -8.05
N GLU A 75 3.35 14.81 -9.08
CA GLU A 75 2.38 15.80 -9.52
C GLU A 75 1.12 15.15 -10.12
N ARG A 76 1.28 14.02 -10.83
CA ARG A 76 0.14 13.26 -11.33
C ARG A 76 -0.74 12.72 -10.20
N LEU A 77 -0.12 12.12 -9.19
CA LEU A 77 -0.81 11.61 -8.00
C LEU A 77 -1.50 12.75 -7.24
N ARG A 78 -0.81 13.90 -7.05
CA ARG A 78 -1.38 15.08 -6.44
C ARG A 78 -2.66 15.53 -7.16
N SER A 79 -2.60 15.63 -8.49
CA SER A 79 -3.74 16.04 -9.32
C SER A 79 -4.93 15.05 -9.21
N MET A 80 -4.67 13.74 -9.22
CA MET A 80 -5.70 12.71 -9.04
C MET A 80 -6.39 12.84 -7.68
N ILE A 81 -5.61 13.01 -6.61
CA ILE A 81 -6.11 13.18 -5.24
C ILE A 81 -6.94 14.45 -5.11
N GLU A 82 -6.46 15.57 -5.63
CA GLU A 82 -7.19 16.85 -5.59
C GLU A 82 -8.54 16.78 -6.31
N LYS A 83 -8.55 16.16 -7.49
CA LYS A 83 -9.78 15.99 -8.29
C LYS A 83 -10.70 14.91 -7.74
N GLY A 84 -10.23 14.04 -6.85
CA GLY A 84 -10.97 12.86 -6.41
C GLY A 84 -11.10 11.81 -7.52
N ASP A 85 -10.15 11.78 -8.44
CA ASP A 85 -10.10 10.82 -9.55
C ASP A 85 -9.29 9.58 -9.13
N PRO A 86 -9.93 8.42 -8.95
CA PRO A 86 -9.22 7.20 -8.57
C PRO A 86 -8.42 6.59 -9.72
N GLY A 87 -8.65 7.02 -10.96
CA GLY A 87 -8.07 6.39 -12.15
C GLY A 87 -8.56 4.95 -12.36
N LYS A 88 -7.81 4.19 -13.15
CA LYS A 88 -8.06 2.77 -13.41
C LYS A 88 -7.41 1.88 -12.35
N PRO A 89 -7.84 0.62 -12.17
CA PRO A 89 -7.26 -0.31 -11.19
C PRO A 89 -5.74 -0.44 -11.24
N PHE A 90 -5.17 -0.44 -12.43
CA PHE A 90 -3.72 -0.56 -12.64
C PHE A 90 -2.96 0.78 -12.66
N ASP A 91 -3.64 1.93 -12.69
CA ASP A 91 -2.98 3.22 -12.49
C ASP A 91 -2.47 3.27 -11.04
N TYR A 92 -1.16 3.19 -10.86
CA TYR A 92 -0.55 3.00 -9.53
C TYR A 92 -1.16 1.82 -8.76
N GLY A 93 -1.19 0.64 -9.40
CA GLY A 93 -1.72 -0.57 -8.80
C GLY A 93 -1.07 -0.84 -7.43
N CYS A 94 -1.87 -1.31 -6.47
CA CYS A 94 -1.39 -1.64 -5.15
C CYS A 94 -1.77 -3.08 -4.81
N LEU A 95 -0.76 -3.92 -4.58
CA LEU A 95 -0.93 -5.26 -4.06
C LEU A 95 -0.94 -5.20 -2.53
N ILE A 96 -1.88 -5.88 -1.90
CA ILE A 96 -1.99 -5.97 -0.45
C ILE A 96 -1.72 -7.41 -0.03
N ILE A 97 -0.86 -7.57 0.96
CA ILE A 97 -0.47 -8.87 1.49
C ILE A 97 -0.65 -8.85 3.01
N LEU A 98 -1.45 -9.77 3.52
CA LEU A 98 -1.56 -10.02 4.95
C LEU A 98 -0.33 -10.82 5.40
N THR A 99 0.36 -10.35 6.43
CA THR A 99 1.60 -10.95 6.95
C THR A 99 1.37 -11.50 8.37
N PRO A 100 0.77 -12.69 8.54
CA PRO A 100 0.38 -13.21 9.84
C PRO A 100 1.56 -13.49 10.77
N SER A 101 2.71 -13.91 10.22
CA SER A 101 3.90 -14.30 10.97
C SER A 101 4.49 -13.15 11.79
N HIS A 102 4.24 -11.92 11.38
CA HIS A 102 4.74 -10.71 12.03
C HIS A 102 3.62 -9.78 12.55
N PHE A 103 2.36 -10.25 12.49
CA PHE A 103 1.19 -9.41 12.75
C PHE A 103 1.26 -8.67 14.11
N LYS A 104 1.69 -9.36 15.18
CA LYS A 104 1.79 -8.75 16.51
C LYS A 104 2.79 -7.59 16.57
N LEU A 105 3.89 -7.68 15.83
CA LEU A 105 4.92 -6.65 15.77
C LEU A 105 4.53 -5.52 14.80
N ILE A 106 3.91 -5.89 13.69
CA ILE A 106 3.64 -5.04 12.52
C ILE A 106 2.33 -4.25 12.66
N SER A 107 1.34 -4.80 13.39
CA SER A 107 0.06 -4.13 13.57
C SER A 107 0.17 -2.79 14.33
N GLN A 108 1.24 -2.62 15.08
CA GLN A 108 1.53 -1.41 15.86
C GLN A 108 2.58 -0.49 15.20
N MET A 109 3.16 -0.92 14.08
CA MET A 109 4.26 -0.20 13.43
C MET A 109 3.87 0.25 12.03
N MET A 110 4.20 1.48 11.72
CA MET A 110 4.30 1.95 10.34
C MET A 110 5.77 1.84 9.94
N MET A 111 6.10 0.84 9.13
CA MET A 111 7.46 0.69 8.61
C MET A 111 7.65 1.47 7.33
N LEU A 112 8.86 1.94 7.19
CA LEU A 112 9.35 2.84 6.16
C LEU A 112 9.13 2.31 4.76
N ALA A 113 8.86 3.22 3.84
CA ALA A 113 8.80 2.92 2.43
C ALA A 113 10.16 2.42 1.93
N GLN A 114 10.18 1.25 1.32
CA GLN A 114 11.36 0.72 0.65
C GLN A 114 11.13 0.65 -0.85
N GLU A 115 12.07 1.21 -1.63
CA GLU A 115 12.09 0.98 -3.06
C GLU A 115 12.53 -0.46 -3.34
N THR A 116 11.78 -1.13 -4.20
CA THR A 116 12.09 -2.48 -4.70
C THR A 116 11.74 -2.57 -6.17
N ARG A 117 12.11 -3.68 -6.79
CA ARG A 117 11.71 -4.00 -8.16
C ARG A 117 10.99 -5.32 -8.20
N PHE A 118 9.88 -5.34 -8.91
CA PHE A 118 9.08 -6.54 -9.13
C PHE A 118 8.92 -6.72 -10.64
N ASP A 119 9.50 -7.78 -11.20
CA ASP A 119 9.58 -8.05 -12.65
C ASP A 119 10.00 -6.82 -13.47
N GLY A 120 11.02 -6.10 -13.00
CA GLY A 120 11.53 -4.90 -13.66
C GLY A 120 10.77 -3.61 -13.36
N HIS A 121 9.57 -3.69 -12.79
CA HIS A 121 8.79 -2.52 -12.40
C HIS A 121 9.28 -1.93 -11.08
N ARG A 122 9.39 -0.61 -11.02
CA ARG A 122 9.68 0.11 -9.78
C ARG A 122 8.49 0.01 -8.85
N CYS A 123 8.74 -0.45 -7.63
CA CYS A 123 7.73 -0.58 -6.60
C CYS A 123 8.20 0.09 -5.31
N TYR A 124 7.23 0.58 -4.54
CA TYR A 124 7.46 1.00 -3.16
C TYR A 124 6.65 0.13 -2.23
N MET A 125 7.31 -0.41 -1.23
CA MET A 125 6.70 -1.30 -0.26
C MET A 125 6.60 -0.62 1.08
N PHE A 126 5.42 -0.69 1.68
CA PHE A 126 5.11 -0.19 3.02
C PHE A 126 4.60 -1.34 3.86
N LEU A 127 4.98 -1.34 5.12
CA LEU A 127 4.40 -2.22 6.11
C LEU A 127 3.58 -1.37 7.06
N MET A 128 2.27 -1.55 7.04
CA MET A 128 1.36 -0.73 7.82
C MET A 128 0.15 -1.54 8.25
N ALA A 129 -0.17 -1.46 9.53
CA ALA A 129 -1.40 -2.02 10.10
C ALA A 129 -1.55 -3.54 9.88
N GLY A 130 -0.44 -4.30 9.89
CA GLY A 130 -0.42 -5.75 9.69
C GLY A 130 -0.45 -6.20 8.23
N PHE A 131 -0.43 -5.26 7.29
CA PHE A 131 -0.41 -5.52 5.86
C PHE A 131 0.85 -4.97 5.21
N THR A 132 1.36 -5.69 4.23
CA THR A 132 2.37 -5.19 3.30
C THR A 132 1.64 -4.61 2.07
N TRP A 133 1.90 -3.35 1.78
CA TRP A 133 1.36 -2.59 0.66
C TRP A 133 2.45 -2.40 -0.37
N VAL A 134 2.27 -2.94 -1.57
CA VAL A 134 3.24 -2.84 -2.66
C VAL A 134 2.66 -1.99 -3.77
N PHE A 135 3.17 -0.78 -3.92
CA PHE A 135 2.74 0.19 -4.93
C PHE A 135 3.59 0.10 -6.18
N PHE A 136 2.98 -0.11 -7.32
CA PHE A 136 3.64 -0.11 -8.62
C PHE A 136 3.66 1.31 -9.17
N VAL A 137 4.85 1.90 -9.24
CA VAL A 137 5.06 3.26 -9.75
C VAL A 137 5.91 3.16 -11.01
N SER A 138 5.25 2.89 -12.13
CA SER A 138 5.92 2.72 -13.42
C SER A 138 5.12 3.41 -14.53
N SER A 139 5.82 4.05 -15.45
CA SER A 139 5.21 4.59 -16.67
C SER A 139 4.85 3.50 -17.69
N HIS A 140 5.35 2.29 -17.49
CA HIS A 140 5.17 1.14 -18.39
C HIS A 140 4.13 0.16 -17.85
N THR A 141 2.89 0.61 -17.70
CA THR A 141 1.79 -0.23 -17.19
C THR A 141 1.35 -1.34 -18.15
N ARG A 142 1.83 -1.35 -19.41
CA ARG A 142 1.37 -2.27 -20.45
C ARG A 142 1.74 -3.75 -20.23
N HIS A 143 2.63 -4.05 -19.27
CA HIS A 143 3.12 -5.40 -19.04
C HIS A 143 3.34 -5.67 -17.55
N LEU A 144 2.39 -5.26 -16.69
CA LEU A 144 2.38 -5.80 -15.35
C LEU A 144 2.14 -7.32 -15.48
N PRO A 145 3.08 -8.17 -15.06
CA PRO A 145 3.01 -9.63 -15.23
C PRO A 145 1.88 -10.25 -14.40
N TYR A 146 1.32 -9.44 -13.51
CA TYR A 146 0.21 -9.84 -12.67
C TYR A 146 -1.09 -9.37 -13.31
N ASN A 147 -1.97 -10.34 -13.54
CA ASN A 147 -3.33 -10.07 -13.95
C ASN A 147 -3.92 -8.94 -13.12
N GLU A 148 -4.70 -8.10 -13.75
CA GLU A 148 -5.56 -7.07 -13.12
C GLU A 148 -6.33 -7.60 -11.89
N LYS A 149 -6.43 -8.92 -11.76
CA LYS A 149 -7.04 -9.68 -10.66
C LYS A 149 -6.32 -9.55 -9.31
N LEU A 150 -5.11 -8.97 -9.25
CA LEU A 150 -4.37 -8.79 -8.00
C LEU A 150 -4.54 -7.39 -7.39
N PHE A 151 -5.19 -6.48 -8.11
CA PHE A 151 -5.46 -5.14 -7.63
C PHE A 151 -6.94 -4.95 -7.33
N LEU A 152 -7.25 -3.94 -6.54
CA LEU A 152 -8.64 -3.52 -6.34
C LEU A 152 -9.30 -3.23 -7.70
N SER A 153 -10.35 -3.96 -8.01
CA SER A 153 -11.10 -3.77 -9.25
C SER A 153 -12.09 -2.60 -9.13
N SER A 154 -12.47 -2.02 -10.26
CA SER A 154 -13.51 -0.99 -10.32
C SER A 154 -14.90 -1.49 -9.86
N SER A 155 -15.11 -2.79 -9.83
CA SER A 155 -16.32 -3.43 -9.28
C SER A 155 -16.28 -3.66 -7.76
N GLY A 156 -15.27 -3.12 -7.06
CA GLY A 156 -15.19 -3.24 -5.60
C GLY A 156 -14.71 -4.60 -5.09
N VAL A 157 -13.98 -5.35 -5.92
CA VAL A 157 -13.35 -6.61 -5.49
C VAL A 157 -11.88 -6.34 -5.14
N LEU A 158 -11.51 -6.57 -3.89
CA LEU A 158 -10.17 -6.39 -3.36
C LEU A 158 -9.54 -7.74 -3.01
N PRO A 159 -8.60 -8.24 -3.79
CA PRO A 159 -7.80 -9.39 -3.41
C PRO A 159 -6.74 -8.99 -2.39
N VAL A 160 -6.59 -9.82 -1.36
CA VAL A 160 -5.54 -9.72 -0.35
C VAL A 160 -4.81 -11.07 -0.33
N LEU A 161 -3.53 -11.07 -0.65
CA LEU A 161 -2.72 -12.26 -0.55
C LEU A 161 -2.40 -12.56 0.92
N ILE A 162 -2.22 -13.83 1.25
CA ILE A 162 -1.76 -14.24 2.57
C ILE A 162 -0.32 -14.74 2.41
N GLU A 163 0.57 -14.22 3.24
CA GLU A 163 1.96 -14.67 3.26
C GLU A 163 2.02 -16.19 3.43
N ASN A 164 2.71 -16.84 2.52
CA ASN A 164 2.97 -18.28 2.55
C ASN A 164 4.47 -18.55 2.45
N SER A 165 4.87 -19.84 2.51
CA SER A 165 6.28 -20.24 2.46
C SER A 165 7.02 -19.80 1.18
N ALA A 166 6.33 -19.66 0.07
CA ALA A 166 6.91 -19.19 -1.19
C ALA A 166 7.14 -17.66 -1.20
N SER A 167 6.20 -16.90 -0.64
CA SER A 167 6.35 -15.44 -0.48
C SER A 167 7.30 -15.08 0.66
N LYS A 168 7.45 -15.95 1.67
CA LYS A 168 8.33 -15.73 2.82
C LYS A 168 9.77 -15.46 2.41
N SER A 169 10.32 -16.21 1.45
CA SER A 169 11.68 -15.98 0.96
C SER A 169 11.87 -14.59 0.33
N PHE A 170 10.84 -14.05 -0.34
CA PHE A 170 10.86 -12.68 -0.85
C PHE A 170 10.83 -11.66 0.30
N PHE A 171 9.97 -11.88 1.29
CA PHE A 171 9.88 -11.02 2.46
C PHE A 171 11.16 -11.07 3.30
N ASP A 172 11.70 -12.25 3.56
CA ASP A 172 12.94 -12.43 4.34
C ASP A 172 14.10 -11.67 3.69
N LYS A 173 14.25 -11.72 2.35
CA LYS A 173 15.26 -10.94 1.64
C LYS A 173 15.05 -9.43 1.75
N THR A 174 13.80 -9.00 1.71
CA THR A 174 13.47 -7.59 1.82
C THR A 174 13.64 -7.09 3.25
N PHE A 175 13.24 -7.89 4.24
CA PHE A 175 13.46 -7.59 5.67
C PHE A 175 14.93 -7.64 6.07
N SER A 176 15.74 -8.54 5.51
CA SER A 176 17.19 -8.55 5.76
C SER A 176 17.84 -7.27 5.22
N GLY A 177 17.45 -6.79 4.05
CA GLY A 177 17.89 -5.49 3.54
C GLY A 177 17.51 -4.32 4.46
N TRP A 178 16.36 -4.37 5.11
CA TRP A 178 15.97 -3.35 6.09
C TRP A 178 16.81 -3.44 7.39
N LYS A 179 17.13 -4.64 7.84
CA LYS A 179 18.00 -4.85 9.01
C LYS A 179 19.42 -4.35 8.74
N GLU A 180 19.95 -4.66 7.57
CA GLU A 180 21.28 -4.20 7.13
C GLU A 180 21.34 -2.69 6.94
N SER A 181 20.25 -2.04 6.53
CA SER A 181 20.16 -0.58 6.42
C SER A 181 20.04 0.16 7.74
N GLY A 182 19.96 -0.54 8.88
CA GLY A 182 19.79 0.04 10.22
C GLY A 182 18.41 0.65 10.48
N ASN A 183 17.50 0.57 9.54
CA ASN A 183 16.17 1.17 9.66
C ASN A 183 15.30 0.47 10.71
N LEU A 184 15.46 -0.83 10.90
CA LEU A 184 14.78 -1.59 11.96
C LEU A 184 15.25 -1.16 13.35
N ASP A 185 16.56 -1.03 13.56
CA ASP A 185 17.12 -0.65 14.85
C ASP A 185 16.72 0.77 15.28
N GLN A 186 16.53 1.69 14.32
CA GLN A 186 16.04 3.03 14.62
C GLN A 186 14.55 3.04 14.98
N ALA A 187 13.74 2.17 14.38
CA ALA A 187 12.33 2.03 14.72
C ALA A 187 12.15 1.45 16.13
N PHE A 188 12.99 0.49 16.53
CA PHE A 188 12.93 -0.15 17.85
C PHE A 188 13.49 0.69 19.00
N LYS A 189 14.39 1.66 18.74
CA LYS A 189 14.97 2.53 19.78
C LYS A 189 14.02 3.63 20.28
N LYS A 190 12.86 3.80 19.65
CA LYS A 190 11.88 4.86 19.99
C LYS A 190 10.62 4.32 20.67
N ILE A 191 10.55 3.02 20.95
CA ILE A 191 9.51 2.36 21.74
C ILE A 191 10.11 1.95 23.11
#